data_3ccd9dbc536e389ddf6598d92f3abeed
#
_entry.id   3ccd9dbc536e389ddf6598d92f3abeed
#
_cell.length_a   1.000
_cell.length_b   1.000
_cell.length_c   1.000
_cell.angle_alpha   90.00
_cell.angle_beta   90.00
_cell.angle_gamma   90.00
#
_symmetry.space_group_name_H-M   'P 1'
#
loop_
_entity.id
_entity.type
_entity.pdbx_description
1 polymer ?
#
loop_
_entity_poly.entity_id
_entity_poly.type
_entity_poly.pdbx_seq_one_letter_code
_entity_poly.pdbx_strand_id
1 'polypeptide(L)'
;MNARLIALAGATTLGLSMVLSGCSKSESAAPSSQASAKPVSGGAITWGVTTEPACFDPHRSSQQNAFWVIRNFIDSMISKKTDGTYAPWLAKSWSVADDGKSYTFNLRDDVKFTDGTPFNAAAVKANFDYILANVSTTSASASLLVHFDHAEVVSPTVVKLVMKQADSTTLESLSSVKLGFISPKALAENKDLCGGGPGIVGTGPFVFKSYQRGQSAVFERNPDYRWAPGNAQHQGPAYLDRVTYRFLPEAAVRTGALSSGQVDLIEGVQPTDIGVFDKVDGFQYLTGPSATTSFTLNINYTVAPASDVRVRRALRDGFDLDGIVKSVYLGTVRRAYSNIGPDNADYDASLKGSWGNKIADANKLLDEAGWTQRDSEGFRTQNGKRLSIEVGYPQPYVRDSRDVLIRAVQSALRQNLGLDLGLKITTAGDFANQKATGNWTIYPNTDNPSDVAMELWDMLGDQGFLYNAIKNPDATITGDINRARLLPVGDERRQLLAKIQTRAVDQAFIVPLFAPAYHLAAKSNVHGIGFEPQLDGPASSYDVWVEKQGG
;
A
#
# COMPACT_ATOMS: atom_id res chain seq x y z
N MET A 1 22.17 64.16 37.04
CA MET A 1 23.25 65.25 37.14
C MET A 1 24.09 65.05 35.89
N ASN A 2 23.94 66.04 34.98
CA ASN A 2 24.95 66.68 34.11
C ASN A 2 25.75 65.79 33.17
N ALA A 3 25.50 65.78 31.88
CA ALA A 3 25.53 66.87 30.87
C ALA A 3 26.89 67.09 30.20
N ARG A 4 26.84 67.05 28.87
CA ARG A 4 27.39 67.89 27.78
C ARG A 4 28.51 67.24 26.99
N LEU A 5 28.23 66.96 25.66
CA LEU A 5 28.32 67.84 24.50
C LEU A 5 29.67 68.56 24.34
N ILE A 6 30.30 68.34 23.16
CA ILE A 6 30.73 69.40 22.26
C ILE A 6 31.23 68.76 20.95
N ALA A 7 30.74 69.31 19.82
CA ALA A 7 31.12 69.10 18.45
C ALA A 7 32.16 70.18 18.02
N LEU A 8 32.84 69.95 16.89
CA LEU A 8 33.27 70.91 15.81
C LEU A 8 34.21 70.15 14.85
N ALA A 9 33.88 69.92 13.61
CA ALA A 9 33.87 70.73 12.40
C ALA A 9 35.27 71.08 11.86
N GLY A 10 35.54 70.78 10.62
CA GLY A 10 36.55 71.41 9.75
C GLY A 10 37.16 70.50 8.70
N ALA A 11 36.61 70.55 7.52
CA ALA A 11 37.06 71.11 6.24
C ALA A 11 38.05 70.28 5.40
N THR A 12 37.53 69.82 4.29
CA THR A 12 37.98 69.76 2.86
C THR A 12 39.46 69.65 2.52
N THR A 13 39.82 68.61 1.74
CA THR A 13 40.59 68.77 0.48
C THR A 13 40.29 67.62 -0.49
N LEU A 14 40.09 68.01 -1.77
CA LEU A 14 39.92 67.14 -2.92
C LEU A 14 41.21 66.37 -3.24
N GLY A 15 41.08 65.08 -3.55
CA GLY A 15 42.13 64.27 -4.17
C GLY A 15 41.49 63.21 -5.06
N LEU A 16 41.53 63.46 -6.35
CA LEU A 16 41.06 62.58 -7.42
C LEU A 16 42.04 61.42 -7.60
N SER A 17 41.62 60.19 -7.35
CA SER A 17 42.38 59.01 -7.74
C SER A 17 41.44 57.87 -8.17
N MET A 18 41.69 57.38 -9.36
CA MET A 18 40.92 56.35 -10.09
C MET A 18 40.75 55.08 -9.29
N VAL A 19 39.54 54.61 -9.24
CA VAL A 19 39.14 53.32 -8.69
C VAL A 19 39.11 52.26 -9.77
N LEU A 20 39.97 51.29 -9.66
CA LEU A 20 39.83 50.02 -10.31
C LEU A 20 38.79 49.19 -9.49
N SER A 21 37.61 49.02 -10.08
CA SER A 21 36.54 48.18 -9.57
C SER A 21 36.90 46.70 -9.69
N GLY A 22 37.36 46.09 -8.64
CA GLY A 22 37.39 44.64 -8.48
C GLY A 22 36.05 44.18 -7.97
N CYS A 23 35.17 43.66 -8.86
CA CYS A 23 34.01 42.89 -8.47
C CYS A 23 34.45 41.52 -7.93
N SER A 24 34.54 41.37 -6.63
CA SER A 24 34.53 40.07 -5.99
C SER A 24 33.10 39.54 -6.07
N LYS A 25 32.82 38.73 -7.10
CA LYS A 25 31.67 37.83 -7.06
C LYS A 25 31.85 36.87 -5.89
N SER A 26 31.01 37.01 -4.90
CA SER A 26 30.72 35.92 -3.94
C SER A 26 30.17 34.77 -4.77
N GLU A 27 31.02 33.83 -5.13
CA GLU A 27 30.55 32.54 -5.63
C GLU A 27 29.82 31.87 -4.47
N SER A 28 28.50 31.93 -4.54
CA SER A 28 27.63 31.03 -3.83
C SER A 28 28.03 29.62 -4.29
N ALA A 29 28.69 28.87 -3.43
CA ALA A 29 29.00 27.47 -3.68
C ALA A 29 27.67 26.79 -4.00
N ALA A 30 27.46 26.43 -5.27
CA ALA A 30 26.40 25.53 -5.66
C ALA A 30 26.56 24.26 -4.82
N PRO A 31 25.46 23.66 -4.32
CA PRO A 31 25.57 22.39 -3.63
C PRO A 31 26.26 21.42 -4.58
N SER A 32 27.38 20.84 -4.14
CA SER A 32 28.11 19.83 -4.86
C SER A 32 27.09 18.74 -5.24
N SER A 33 26.80 18.61 -6.54
CA SER A 33 26.13 17.45 -7.06
C SER A 33 26.98 16.24 -6.67
N GLN A 34 26.58 15.50 -5.63
CA GLN A 34 27.13 14.18 -5.40
C GLN A 34 26.96 13.43 -6.72
N ALA A 35 28.08 13.12 -7.36
CA ALA A 35 28.07 12.28 -8.54
C ALA A 35 27.37 11.00 -8.15
N SER A 36 26.22 10.70 -8.74
CA SER A 36 25.46 9.49 -8.42
C SER A 36 26.39 8.29 -8.68
N ALA A 37 26.71 7.58 -7.63
CA ALA A 37 27.55 6.39 -7.74
C ALA A 37 26.92 5.43 -8.77
N LYS A 38 27.74 4.82 -9.63
CA LYS A 38 27.25 3.90 -10.66
C LYS A 38 26.95 2.55 -10.04
N PRO A 39 25.85 1.87 -10.45
CA PRO A 39 25.55 0.53 -10.00
C PRO A 39 26.73 -0.43 -10.18
N VAL A 40 27.00 -1.22 -9.15
CA VAL A 40 28.08 -2.21 -9.11
C VAL A 40 27.48 -3.60 -8.92
N SER A 41 27.93 -4.56 -9.74
CA SER A 41 27.52 -5.96 -9.59
C SER A 41 28.34 -6.65 -8.50
N GLY A 42 27.66 -7.55 -7.75
CA GLY A 42 28.23 -8.31 -6.64
C GLY A 42 27.77 -7.80 -5.28
N GLY A 43 28.15 -8.51 -4.24
CA GLY A 43 27.79 -8.21 -2.86
C GLY A 43 26.47 -8.83 -2.41
N ALA A 44 26.16 -8.61 -1.15
CA ALA A 44 24.97 -9.16 -0.52
C ALA A 44 24.35 -8.13 0.44
N ILE A 45 23.05 -8.22 0.66
CA ILE A 45 22.36 -7.45 1.70
C ILE A 45 21.58 -8.38 2.64
N THR A 46 21.41 -7.91 3.85
CA THR A 46 20.49 -8.47 4.82
C THR A 46 19.38 -7.44 5.10
N TRP A 47 18.14 -7.83 4.85
CA TRP A 47 16.96 -7.00 5.03
C TRP A 47 16.17 -7.46 6.26
N GLY A 48 16.05 -6.61 7.28
CA GLY A 48 15.22 -6.85 8.45
C GLY A 48 13.76 -6.48 8.16
N VAL A 49 12.88 -7.48 8.16
CA VAL A 49 11.44 -7.30 7.86
C VAL A 49 10.57 -7.58 9.08
N THR A 50 9.40 -6.93 9.14
CA THR A 50 8.48 -7.01 10.28
C THR A 50 7.78 -8.35 10.40
N THR A 51 7.53 -9.01 9.28
CA THR A 51 6.66 -10.18 9.25
C THR A 51 7.26 -11.29 8.40
N GLU A 52 7.22 -12.50 8.95
CA GLU A 52 7.50 -13.72 8.21
C GLU A 52 6.33 -14.06 7.28
N PRO A 53 6.57 -14.38 5.99
CA PRO A 53 5.52 -14.90 5.13
C PRO A 53 4.94 -16.21 5.69
N ALA A 54 3.64 -16.25 5.93
CA ALA A 54 2.97 -17.49 6.32
C ALA A 54 2.92 -18.52 5.17
N CYS A 55 3.04 -18.03 3.92
CA CYS A 55 3.03 -18.84 2.71
C CYS A 55 3.84 -18.14 1.61
N PHE A 56 4.72 -18.87 0.94
CA PHE A 56 5.53 -18.36 -0.17
C PHE A 56 4.92 -18.63 -1.56
N ASP A 57 3.85 -19.40 -1.64
CA ASP A 57 3.08 -19.57 -2.87
C ASP A 57 2.32 -18.26 -3.18
N PRO A 58 2.60 -17.57 -4.30
CA PRO A 58 1.93 -16.33 -4.66
C PRO A 58 0.42 -16.50 -4.81
N HIS A 59 -0.04 -17.70 -5.23
CA HIS A 59 -1.46 -17.98 -5.46
C HIS A 59 -2.24 -18.19 -4.16
N ARG A 60 -1.57 -18.60 -3.09
CA ARG A 60 -2.17 -18.93 -1.78
C ARG A 60 -1.93 -17.87 -0.71
N SER A 61 -0.91 -17.03 -0.91
CA SER A 61 -0.59 -15.95 0.04
C SER A 61 -1.66 -14.86 0.00
N SER A 62 -2.09 -14.41 1.19
CA SER A 62 -2.97 -13.24 1.36
C SER A 62 -2.29 -12.09 2.11
N GLN A 63 -1.02 -12.26 2.50
CA GLN A 63 -0.28 -11.28 3.27
C GLN A 63 0.45 -10.31 2.33
N GLN A 64 0.15 -9.02 2.46
CA GLN A 64 0.76 -7.98 1.64
C GLN A 64 2.29 -7.98 1.70
N ASN A 65 2.84 -8.04 2.89
CA ASN A 65 4.30 -8.05 3.09
C ASN A 65 5.01 -9.34 2.63
N ALA A 66 4.29 -10.45 2.44
CA ALA A 66 4.86 -11.64 1.82
C ALA A 66 5.21 -11.39 0.35
N PHE A 67 4.43 -10.54 -0.34
CA PHE A 67 4.61 -10.28 -1.77
C PHE A 67 5.92 -9.57 -2.09
N TRP A 68 6.46 -8.75 -1.19
CA TRP A 68 7.79 -8.14 -1.37
C TRP A 68 8.90 -9.17 -1.41
N VAL A 69 8.79 -10.21 -0.57
CA VAL A 69 9.72 -11.34 -0.56
C VAL A 69 9.53 -12.22 -1.80
N ILE A 70 8.27 -12.53 -2.13
CA ILE A 70 7.88 -13.38 -3.27
C ILE A 70 8.31 -12.76 -4.61
N ARG A 71 8.21 -11.44 -4.77
CA ARG A 71 8.60 -10.72 -5.99
C ARG A 71 10.08 -10.91 -6.37
N ASN A 72 10.93 -11.34 -5.45
CA ASN A 72 12.32 -11.63 -5.78
C ASN A 72 12.49 -12.87 -6.68
N PHE A 73 11.55 -13.80 -6.67
CA PHE A 73 11.63 -15.03 -7.46
C PHE A 73 10.43 -15.31 -8.36
N ILE A 74 9.40 -14.47 -8.31
CA ILE A 74 8.16 -14.60 -9.08
C ILE A 74 7.95 -13.34 -9.93
N ASP A 75 7.82 -13.53 -11.26
CA ASP A 75 7.46 -12.49 -12.22
C ASP A 75 5.98 -12.56 -12.60
N SER A 76 5.46 -11.45 -13.14
CA SER A 76 4.08 -11.32 -13.62
C SER A 76 4.01 -11.26 -15.15
N MET A 77 2.81 -11.39 -15.72
CA MET A 77 2.60 -11.31 -17.17
C MET A 77 3.05 -9.97 -17.75
N ILE A 78 2.68 -8.90 -17.08
CA ILE A 78 2.99 -7.49 -17.41
C ILE A 78 3.35 -6.75 -16.12
N SER A 79 3.91 -5.56 -16.22
CA SER A 79 4.15 -4.70 -15.06
C SER A 79 3.30 -3.43 -15.11
N LYS A 80 2.97 -2.87 -13.94
CA LYS A 80 2.29 -1.57 -13.81
C LYS A 80 3.33 -0.49 -13.54
N LYS A 81 3.19 0.63 -14.25
CA LYS A 81 4.00 1.84 -14.01
C LYS A 81 3.35 2.75 -12.98
N THR A 82 4.12 3.69 -12.46
CA THR A 82 3.64 4.67 -11.47
C THR A 82 2.55 5.60 -12.00
N ASP A 83 2.48 5.79 -13.33
CA ASP A 83 1.42 6.56 -14.00
C ASP A 83 0.12 5.76 -14.22
N GLY A 84 0.06 4.51 -13.74
CA GLY A 84 -1.08 3.61 -13.87
C GLY A 84 -1.13 2.86 -15.21
N THR A 85 -0.24 3.13 -16.16
CA THR A 85 -0.16 2.38 -17.43
C THR A 85 0.64 1.09 -17.26
N TYR A 86 0.58 0.21 -18.27
CA TYR A 86 1.26 -1.08 -18.21
C TYR A 86 2.46 -1.14 -19.15
N ALA A 87 3.48 -1.91 -18.75
CA ALA A 87 4.68 -2.17 -19.54
C ALA A 87 4.84 -3.68 -19.80
N PRO A 88 5.50 -4.07 -20.90
CA PRO A 88 5.86 -5.46 -21.17
C PRO A 88 6.69 -6.07 -20.05
N TRP A 89 6.50 -7.37 -19.81
CA TRP A 89 7.34 -8.18 -18.92
C TRP A 89 7.48 -9.59 -19.51
N LEU A 90 6.82 -10.62 -18.95
CA LEU A 90 6.83 -11.97 -19.53
C LEU A 90 6.04 -12.02 -20.85
N ALA A 91 5.06 -11.13 -21.03
CA ALA A 91 4.47 -10.83 -22.33
C ALA A 91 5.18 -9.62 -22.98
N LYS A 92 5.57 -9.79 -24.26
CA LYS A 92 6.14 -8.71 -25.10
C LYS A 92 5.10 -7.69 -25.51
N SER A 93 3.87 -8.15 -25.74
CA SER A 93 2.73 -7.30 -26.14
C SER A 93 1.42 -8.05 -25.90
N TRP A 94 0.32 -7.31 -25.95
CA TRP A 94 -1.03 -7.86 -25.86
C TRP A 94 -2.02 -7.06 -26.68
N SER A 95 -3.16 -7.67 -26.94
CA SER A 95 -4.34 -7.02 -27.52
C SER A 95 -5.59 -7.44 -26.77
N VAL A 96 -6.57 -6.55 -26.72
CA VAL A 96 -7.88 -6.78 -26.12
C VAL A 96 -8.89 -6.81 -27.25
N ALA A 97 -9.80 -7.76 -27.25
CA ALA A 97 -10.88 -7.80 -28.22
C ALA A 97 -11.87 -6.64 -27.98
N ASP A 98 -12.55 -6.19 -29.03
CA ASP A 98 -13.45 -5.03 -28.98
C ASP A 98 -14.60 -5.20 -27.96
N ASP A 99 -15.02 -6.44 -27.73
CA ASP A 99 -16.05 -6.77 -26.73
C ASP A 99 -15.52 -6.90 -25.29
N GLY A 100 -14.20 -6.70 -25.08
CA GLY A 100 -13.54 -6.82 -23.79
C GLY A 100 -13.50 -8.25 -23.21
N LYS A 101 -13.92 -9.28 -23.98
CA LYS A 101 -14.06 -10.64 -23.46
C LYS A 101 -12.89 -11.56 -23.78
N SER A 102 -11.85 -11.06 -24.42
CA SER A 102 -10.61 -11.83 -24.56
C SER A 102 -9.38 -10.95 -24.65
N TYR A 103 -8.29 -11.48 -24.15
CA TYR A 103 -6.97 -10.86 -24.12
C TYR A 103 -5.96 -11.81 -24.74
N THR A 104 -5.29 -11.39 -25.82
CA THR A 104 -4.25 -12.20 -26.48
C THR A 104 -2.88 -11.65 -26.14
N PHE A 105 -2.02 -12.49 -25.54
CA PHE A 105 -0.67 -12.14 -25.12
C PHE A 105 0.35 -12.83 -26.01
N ASN A 106 1.31 -12.04 -26.53
CA ASN A 106 2.51 -12.54 -27.17
C ASN A 106 3.61 -12.66 -26.12
N LEU A 107 3.95 -13.88 -25.76
CA LEU A 107 4.92 -14.18 -24.71
C LEU A 107 6.35 -14.05 -25.22
N ARG A 108 7.29 -13.84 -24.30
CA ARG A 108 8.72 -14.01 -24.57
C ARG A 108 9.04 -15.48 -24.82
N ASP A 109 10.03 -15.73 -25.66
CA ASP A 109 10.52 -17.06 -26.05
C ASP A 109 11.89 -17.40 -25.44
N ASP A 110 12.46 -16.45 -24.72
CA ASP A 110 13.79 -16.55 -24.06
C ASP A 110 13.70 -16.75 -22.54
N VAL A 111 12.48 -16.88 -21.97
CA VAL A 111 12.27 -17.02 -20.53
C VAL A 111 12.28 -18.48 -20.10
N LYS A 112 12.99 -18.77 -19.00
CA LYS A 112 12.97 -20.07 -18.33
C LYS A 112 12.72 -19.89 -16.83
N PHE A 113 12.03 -20.84 -16.27
CA PHE A 113 12.00 -21.03 -14.82
C PHE A 113 13.39 -21.44 -14.32
N THR A 114 13.69 -21.20 -13.05
CA THR A 114 15.00 -21.49 -12.48
C THR A 114 15.32 -22.98 -12.36
N ASP A 115 14.37 -23.87 -12.67
CA ASP A 115 14.56 -25.32 -12.85
C ASP A 115 14.84 -25.73 -14.31
N GLY A 116 14.94 -24.74 -15.22
CA GLY A 116 15.18 -24.97 -16.66
C GLY A 116 13.91 -25.19 -17.49
N THR A 117 12.74 -25.36 -16.88
CA THR A 117 11.45 -25.46 -17.59
C THR A 117 11.18 -24.17 -18.38
N PRO A 118 10.78 -24.24 -19.67
CA PRO A 118 10.47 -23.05 -20.45
C PRO A 118 9.18 -22.37 -19.97
N PHE A 119 9.20 -21.03 -19.91
CA PHE A 119 7.97 -20.24 -19.78
C PHE A 119 7.32 -20.12 -21.15
N ASN A 120 6.08 -20.60 -21.27
CA ASN A 120 5.32 -20.59 -22.51
C ASN A 120 3.80 -20.58 -22.24
N ALA A 121 2.98 -20.59 -23.30
CA ALA A 121 1.52 -20.55 -23.17
C ALA A 121 0.94 -21.73 -22.35
N ALA A 122 1.57 -22.91 -22.40
CA ALA A 122 1.15 -24.05 -21.59
C ALA A 122 1.47 -23.81 -20.09
N ALA A 123 2.59 -23.16 -19.78
CA ALA A 123 2.92 -22.79 -18.40
C ALA A 123 1.95 -21.75 -17.84
N VAL A 124 1.52 -20.76 -18.64
CA VAL A 124 0.48 -19.80 -18.26
C VAL A 124 -0.82 -20.54 -17.94
N LYS A 125 -1.28 -21.40 -18.86
CA LYS A 125 -2.50 -22.20 -18.64
C LYS A 125 -2.41 -23.05 -17.38
N ALA A 126 -1.31 -23.74 -17.14
CA ALA A 126 -1.11 -24.59 -15.96
C ALA A 126 -1.25 -23.82 -14.64
N ASN A 127 -0.75 -22.58 -14.56
CA ASN A 127 -0.91 -21.74 -13.37
C ASN A 127 -2.36 -21.33 -13.14
N PHE A 128 -3.08 -20.91 -14.17
CA PHE A 128 -4.49 -20.54 -14.02
C PHE A 128 -5.38 -21.73 -13.72
N ASP A 129 -5.15 -22.88 -14.36
CA ASP A 129 -5.84 -24.12 -14.04
C ASP A 129 -5.60 -24.55 -12.58
N TYR A 130 -4.35 -24.39 -12.07
CA TYR A 130 -4.03 -24.66 -10.68
C TYR A 130 -4.81 -23.75 -9.73
N ILE A 131 -4.88 -22.44 -10.00
CA ILE A 131 -5.64 -21.50 -9.17
C ILE A 131 -7.10 -21.90 -9.12
N LEU A 132 -7.73 -22.17 -10.26
CA LEU A 132 -9.16 -22.50 -10.34
C LEU A 132 -9.48 -23.88 -9.75
N ALA A 133 -8.60 -24.86 -9.88
CA ALA A 133 -8.77 -26.17 -9.27
C ALA A 133 -8.66 -26.15 -7.75
N ASN A 134 -8.03 -25.12 -7.16
CA ASN A 134 -7.73 -25.02 -5.74
C ASN A 134 -8.35 -23.78 -5.06
N VAL A 135 -9.49 -23.28 -5.53
CA VAL A 135 -10.11 -22.01 -5.08
C VAL A 135 -10.22 -21.89 -3.57
N SER A 136 -10.46 -22.98 -2.83
CA SER A 136 -10.54 -22.96 -1.37
C SER A 136 -9.25 -22.52 -0.67
N THR A 137 -8.09 -22.73 -1.31
CA THR A 137 -6.77 -22.37 -0.78
C THR A 137 -6.12 -21.21 -1.54
N THR A 138 -6.57 -20.92 -2.76
CA THR A 138 -6.08 -19.83 -3.62
C THR A 138 -7.08 -18.67 -3.71
N SER A 139 -7.95 -18.51 -2.72
CA SER A 139 -9.07 -17.56 -2.77
C SER A 139 -8.67 -16.12 -3.11
N ALA A 140 -7.50 -15.66 -2.61
CA ALA A 140 -6.99 -14.31 -2.89
C ALA A 140 -6.59 -14.11 -4.36
N SER A 141 -6.08 -15.15 -5.03
CA SER A 141 -5.74 -15.12 -6.46
C SER A 141 -6.95 -15.42 -7.33
N ALA A 142 -7.81 -16.34 -6.88
CA ALA A 142 -9.05 -16.69 -7.59
C ALA A 142 -10.01 -15.50 -7.67
N SER A 143 -10.03 -14.60 -6.68
CA SER A 143 -10.84 -13.37 -6.73
C SER A 143 -10.41 -12.42 -7.86
N LEU A 144 -9.16 -12.46 -8.28
CA LEU A 144 -8.65 -11.72 -9.43
C LEU A 144 -9.05 -12.35 -10.78
N LEU A 145 -9.55 -13.56 -10.76
CA LEU A 145 -9.98 -14.35 -11.93
C LEU A 145 -11.51 -14.58 -11.95
N VAL A 146 -12.28 -13.78 -11.23
CA VAL A 146 -13.75 -13.98 -11.08
C VAL A 146 -14.49 -14.05 -12.42
N HIS A 147 -14.06 -13.28 -13.40
CA HIS A 147 -14.63 -13.25 -14.75
C HIS A 147 -13.84 -14.08 -15.78
N PHE A 148 -12.75 -14.69 -15.37
CA PHE A 148 -11.97 -15.57 -16.23
C PHE A 148 -12.73 -16.88 -16.47
N ASP A 149 -12.70 -17.35 -17.72
CA ASP A 149 -13.28 -18.63 -18.12
C ASP A 149 -12.19 -19.68 -18.31
N HIS A 150 -11.33 -19.47 -19.30
CA HIS A 150 -10.22 -20.39 -19.58
C HIS A 150 -9.08 -19.73 -20.36
N ALA A 151 -7.94 -20.40 -20.41
CA ALA A 151 -6.79 -20.03 -21.24
C ALA A 151 -6.69 -20.98 -22.45
N GLU A 152 -6.60 -20.39 -23.65
CA GLU A 152 -6.34 -21.09 -24.91
C GLU A 152 -4.86 -21.00 -25.27
N VAL A 153 -4.22 -22.14 -25.48
CA VAL A 153 -2.86 -22.22 -26.03
C VAL A 153 -2.95 -22.11 -27.55
N VAL A 154 -2.74 -20.90 -28.08
CA VAL A 154 -2.81 -20.66 -29.55
C VAL A 154 -1.53 -21.15 -30.23
N SER A 155 -0.37 -20.89 -29.59
CA SER A 155 0.94 -21.40 -29.98
C SER A 155 1.83 -21.46 -28.74
N PRO A 156 3.06 -22.00 -28.80
CA PRO A 156 3.97 -21.99 -27.65
C PRO A 156 4.21 -20.59 -27.07
N THR A 157 4.14 -19.54 -27.89
CA THR A 157 4.41 -18.15 -27.50
C THR A 157 3.17 -17.25 -27.56
N VAL A 158 1.98 -17.79 -27.79
CA VAL A 158 0.73 -17.02 -27.83
C VAL A 158 -0.32 -17.70 -26.98
N VAL A 159 -0.79 -16.99 -25.96
CA VAL A 159 -1.89 -17.42 -25.11
C VAL A 159 -3.04 -16.42 -25.23
N LYS A 160 -4.27 -16.94 -25.31
CA LYS A 160 -5.49 -16.14 -25.26
C LYS A 160 -6.23 -16.45 -23.97
N LEU A 161 -6.52 -15.43 -23.20
CA LEU A 161 -7.36 -15.51 -22.00
C LEU A 161 -8.78 -15.14 -22.38
N VAL A 162 -9.72 -16.05 -22.12
CA VAL A 162 -11.14 -15.88 -22.41
C VAL A 162 -11.87 -15.55 -21.12
N MET A 163 -12.73 -14.52 -21.18
CA MET A 163 -13.49 -14.00 -20.06
C MET A 163 -14.99 -14.32 -20.25
N LYS A 164 -15.69 -14.67 -19.16
CA LYS A 164 -17.15 -14.86 -19.14
C LYS A 164 -17.89 -13.57 -19.49
N GLN A 165 -17.34 -12.45 -19.08
CA GLN A 165 -17.82 -11.11 -19.40
C GLN A 165 -16.64 -10.13 -19.49
N ALA A 166 -16.85 -8.95 -20.08
CA ALA A 166 -15.85 -7.91 -20.11
C ALA A 166 -15.41 -7.55 -18.69
N ASP A 167 -14.10 -7.38 -18.50
CA ASP A 167 -13.52 -7.02 -17.20
C ASP A 167 -12.32 -6.10 -17.40
N SER A 168 -12.50 -4.81 -17.12
CA SER A 168 -11.45 -3.79 -17.27
C SER A 168 -10.30 -3.96 -16.27
N THR A 169 -10.46 -4.79 -15.24
CA THR A 169 -9.44 -5.01 -14.21
C THR A 169 -8.45 -6.13 -14.57
N THR A 170 -8.65 -6.81 -15.71
CA THR A 170 -7.82 -7.97 -16.11
C THR A 170 -6.34 -7.62 -16.23
N LEU A 171 -5.98 -6.52 -16.87
CA LEU A 171 -4.55 -6.12 -16.99
C LEU A 171 -3.94 -5.78 -15.64
N GLU A 172 -4.71 -5.14 -14.77
CA GLU A 172 -4.31 -4.88 -13.39
C GLU A 172 -4.01 -6.20 -12.66
N SER A 173 -4.95 -7.15 -12.72
CA SER A 173 -4.81 -8.47 -12.11
C SER A 173 -3.56 -9.21 -12.62
N LEU A 174 -3.28 -9.15 -13.93
CA LEU A 174 -2.13 -9.79 -14.56
C LEU A 174 -0.78 -9.13 -14.26
N SER A 175 -0.77 -7.93 -13.73
CA SER A 175 0.44 -7.26 -13.22
C SER A 175 0.74 -7.62 -11.76
N SER A 176 -0.23 -8.18 -11.04
CA SER A 176 -0.08 -8.59 -9.65
C SER A 176 0.83 -9.81 -9.49
N VAL A 177 1.60 -9.83 -8.41
CA VAL A 177 2.39 -11.00 -8.01
C VAL A 177 1.51 -12.21 -7.64
N LYS A 178 0.26 -11.97 -7.23
CA LYS A 178 -0.72 -13.02 -6.91
C LYS A 178 -1.05 -13.91 -8.12
N LEU A 179 -0.92 -13.39 -9.34
CA LEU A 179 -1.05 -14.14 -10.59
C LEU A 179 0.30 -14.38 -11.27
N GLY A 180 1.40 -14.28 -10.52
CA GLY A 180 2.74 -14.60 -11.00
C GLY A 180 2.92 -16.11 -11.25
N PHE A 181 4.01 -16.49 -11.88
CA PHE A 181 4.14 -17.82 -12.45
C PHE A 181 5.11 -18.72 -11.67
N ILE A 182 4.60 -19.89 -11.29
CA ILE A 182 5.35 -21.01 -10.74
C ILE A 182 5.60 -22.02 -11.88
N SER A 183 6.78 -22.67 -11.88
CA SER A 183 7.09 -23.76 -12.81
C SER A 183 6.01 -24.83 -12.81
N PRO A 184 5.48 -25.24 -13.97
CA PRO A 184 4.54 -26.35 -14.05
C PRO A 184 5.03 -27.64 -13.39
N LYS A 185 6.35 -27.87 -13.44
CA LYS A 185 6.99 -29.00 -12.77
C LYS A 185 6.86 -28.85 -11.24
N ALA A 186 7.19 -27.67 -10.70
CA ALA A 186 7.05 -27.40 -9.27
C ALA A 186 5.59 -27.47 -8.80
N LEU A 187 4.62 -26.99 -9.60
CA LEU A 187 3.17 -27.12 -9.31
C LEU A 187 2.73 -28.60 -9.21
N ALA A 188 3.28 -29.47 -10.04
CA ALA A 188 2.91 -30.88 -10.08
C ALA A 188 3.59 -31.72 -8.99
N GLU A 189 4.87 -31.43 -8.69
CA GLU A 189 5.72 -32.26 -7.83
C GLU A 189 5.78 -31.78 -6.38
N ASN A 190 5.73 -30.46 -6.12
CA ASN A 190 5.83 -29.91 -4.78
C ASN A 190 4.45 -29.82 -4.09
N LYS A 191 4.27 -30.62 -3.03
CA LYS A 191 3.02 -30.66 -2.25
C LYS A 191 2.94 -29.53 -1.21
N ASP A 192 4.02 -28.84 -0.91
CA ASP A 192 4.08 -27.74 0.06
C ASP A 192 4.76 -26.48 -0.53
N LEU A 193 4.08 -25.85 -1.48
CA LEU A 193 4.55 -24.57 -2.04
C LEU A 193 4.54 -23.43 -1.00
N CYS A 194 3.75 -23.54 0.06
CA CYS A 194 3.77 -22.56 1.15
C CYS A 194 5.04 -22.62 2.01
N GLY A 195 5.67 -23.81 2.11
CA GLY A 195 6.85 -24.03 2.95
C GLY A 195 8.13 -23.30 2.46
N GLY A 196 8.11 -22.71 1.26
CA GLY A 196 9.23 -21.95 0.73
C GLY A 196 10.46 -22.82 0.37
N GLY A 197 11.60 -22.14 0.16
CA GLY A 197 12.85 -22.81 -0.18
C GLY A 197 12.94 -23.25 -1.66
N PRO A 198 13.91 -24.11 -2.01
CA PRO A 198 14.23 -24.43 -3.41
C PRO A 198 13.13 -25.21 -4.15
N GLY A 199 12.11 -25.70 -3.43
CA GLY A 199 10.99 -26.41 -4.05
C GLY A 199 9.95 -25.50 -4.68
N ILE A 200 10.00 -24.18 -4.43
CA ILE A 200 9.14 -23.22 -5.12
C ILE A 200 9.97 -22.48 -6.18
N VAL A 201 9.58 -22.62 -7.44
CA VAL A 201 10.38 -22.25 -8.60
C VAL A 201 9.65 -21.25 -9.46
N GLY A 202 10.21 -20.06 -9.61
CA GLY A 202 9.71 -18.98 -10.48
C GLY A 202 10.67 -18.62 -11.60
N THR A 203 10.38 -17.50 -12.26
CA THR A 203 11.19 -16.93 -13.35
C THR A 203 12.02 -15.73 -12.91
N GLY A 204 11.93 -15.33 -11.64
CA GLY A 204 12.43 -14.05 -11.15
C GLY A 204 13.94 -13.88 -11.11
N PRO A 205 14.40 -12.67 -10.72
CA PRO A 205 15.81 -12.29 -10.72
C PRO A 205 16.65 -13.01 -9.66
N PHE A 206 16.01 -13.70 -8.72
CA PHE A 206 16.69 -14.51 -7.70
C PHE A 206 16.07 -15.91 -7.63
N VAL A 207 16.88 -16.85 -7.16
CA VAL A 207 16.52 -18.25 -6.87
C VAL A 207 16.30 -18.38 -5.37
N PHE A 208 15.19 -18.94 -4.93
CA PHE A 208 14.93 -19.20 -3.51
C PHE A 208 15.79 -20.38 -3.03
N LYS A 209 16.79 -20.12 -2.21
CA LYS A 209 17.83 -21.11 -1.81
C LYS A 209 17.51 -21.81 -0.50
N SER A 210 17.08 -21.08 0.52
CA SER A 210 16.79 -21.67 1.82
C SER A 210 15.81 -20.81 2.63
N TYR A 211 15.09 -21.49 3.51
CA TYR A 211 14.18 -20.87 4.46
C TYR A 211 14.34 -21.54 5.83
N GLN A 212 14.48 -20.72 6.84
CA GLN A 212 14.51 -21.11 8.24
C GLN A 212 13.37 -20.40 8.97
N ARG A 213 12.37 -21.19 9.36
CA ARG A 213 11.15 -20.68 10.00
C ARG A 213 11.49 -19.82 11.22
N GLY A 214 10.85 -18.67 11.34
CA GLY A 214 11.05 -17.70 12.42
C GLY A 214 12.39 -16.96 12.34
N GLN A 215 13.24 -17.21 11.35
CA GLN A 215 14.57 -16.63 11.26
C GLN A 215 14.83 -15.89 9.96
N SER A 216 14.87 -16.60 8.81
CA SER A 216 15.28 -15.99 7.55
C SER A 216 14.86 -16.75 6.30
N ALA A 217 14.83 -16.02 5.18
CA ALA A 217 14.73 -16.54 3.83
C ALA A 217 15.92 -16.02 3.00
N VAL A 218 16.58 -16.89 2.23
CA VAL A 218 17.79 -16.57 1.47
C VAL A 218 17.54 -16.78 -0.01
N PHE A 219 17.92 -15.77 -0.78
CA PHE A 219 17.80 -15.74 -2.24
C PHE A 219 19.18 -15.50 -2.86
N GLU A 220 19.52 -16.22 -3.94
CA GLU A 220 20.74 -16.02 -4.70
C GLU A 220 20.39 -15.56 -6.12
N ARG A 221 21.25 -14.73 -6.70
CA ARG A 221 21.07 -14.19 -8.04
C ARG A 221 20.79 -15.29 -9.07
N ASN A 222 19.78 -15.07 -9.90
CA ASN A 222 19.58 -15.85 -11.12
C ASN A 222 20.51 -15.30 -12.22
N PRO A 223 21.60 -15.99 -12.58
CA PRO A 223 22.57 -15.49 -13.55
C PRO A 223 22.00 -15.43 -14.97
N ASP A 224 20.92 -16.15 -15.24
CA ASP A 224 20.31 -16.25 -16.57
C ASP A 224 19.18 -15.22 -16.78
N TYR A 225 18.85 -14.42 -15.78
CA TYR A 225 17.77 -13.43 -15.86
C TYR A 225 18.06 -12.37 -16.93
N ARG A 226 17.19 -12.26 -17.95
CA ARG A 226 17.35 -11.34 -19.10
C ARG A 226 16.05 -10.64 -19.48
N TRP A 227 15.00 -10.81 -18.69
CA TRP A 227 13.62 -10.41 -19.04
C TRP A 227 12.99 -9.50 -17.99
N ALA A 228 13.75 -8.57 -17.48
CA ALA A 228 13.23 -7.57 -16.54
C ALA A 228 12.03 -6.79 -17.13
N PRO A 229 11.12 -6.30 -16.30
CA PRO A 229 9.98 -5.54 -16.76
C PRO A 229 10.41 -4.28 -17.54
N GLY A 230 9.58 -3.82 -18.47
CA GLY A 230 9.91 -2.68 -19.35
C GLY A 230 10.09 -1.35 -18.64
N ASN A 231 9.72 -1.26 -17.37
CA ASN A 231 9.94 -0.10 -16.48
C ASN A 231 11.08 -0.32 -15.45
N ALA A 232 11.85 -1.40 -15.56
CA ALA A 232 13.02 -1.62 -14.70
C ALA A 232 14.15 -0.63 -15.00
N GLN A 233 14.99 -0.38 -14.01
CA GLN A 233 16.15 0.54 -14.10
C GLN A 233 17.26 -0.01 -15.02
N HIS A 234 17.37 -1.33 -15.14
CA HIS A 234 18.33 -2.00 -16.01
C HIS A 234 17.75 -3.30 -16.59
N GLN A 235 18.52 -3.94 -17.46
CA GLN A 235 18.24 -5.25 -18.02
C GLN A 235 19.37 -6.23 -17.68
N GLY A 236 19.08 -7.52 -17.58
CA GLY A 236 20.04 -8.56 -17.23
C GLY A 236 19.91 -9.04 -15.78
N PRO A 237 20.89 -9.74 -15.23
CA PRO A 237 20.84 -10.25 -13.86
C PRO A 237 20.80 -9.13 -12.83
N ALA A 238 20.21 -9.39 -11.66
CA ALA A 238 20.26 -8.49 -10.52
C ALA A 238 21.70 -8.11 -10.16
N TYR A 239 21.90 -6.93 -9.57
CA TYR A 239 23.23 -6.51 -9.15
C TYR A 239 23.79 -7.35 -8.00
N LEU A 240 22.97 -7.64 -6.98
CA LEU A 240 23.37 -8.39 -5.79
C LEU A 240 23.58 -9.88 -6.11
N ASP A 241 24.56 -10.50 -5.45
CA ASP A 241 24.75 -11.96 -5.48
C ASP A 241 23.76 -12.67 -4.58
N ARG A 242 23.38 -12.04 -3.46
CA ARG A 242 22.52 -12.63 -2.43
C ARG A 242 21.69 -11.58 -1.72
N VAL A 243 20.45 -11.96 -1.39
CA VAL A 243 19.55 -11.23 -0.49
C VAL A 243 19.11 -12.16 0.62
N THR A 244 19.23 -11.71 1.88
CA THR A 244 18.74 -12.42 3.06
C THR A 244 17.67 -11.58 3.74
N TYR A 245 16.45 -12.08 3.83
CA TYR A 245 15.41 -11.50 4.67
C TYR A 245 15.49 -12.10 6.06
N ARG A 246 15.64 -11.26 7.09
CA ARG A 246 15.58 -11.65 8.50
C ARG A 246 14.25 -11.19 9.08
N PHE A 247 13.54 -12.10 9.75
CA PHE A 247 12.25 -11.80 10.37
C PHE A 247 12.48 -11.22 11.76
N LEU A 248 12.26 -9.92 11.90
CA LEU A 248 12.50 -9.14 13.12
C LEU A 248 11.22 -8.39 13.49
N PRO A 249 10.23 -9.04 14.13
CA PRO A 249 8.91 -8.44 14.36
C PRO A 249 8.94 -7.20 15.25
N GLU A 250 9.85 -7.16 16.23
CA GLU A 250 9.94 -6.06 17.18
C GLU A 250 10.66 -4.84 16.59
N ALA A 251 10.03 -3.66 16.61
CA ALA A 251 10.57 -2.44 16.01
C ALA A 251 11.94 -2.04 16.58
N ALA A 252 12.08 -2.06 17.91
CA ALA A 252 13.33 -1.74 18.58
C ALA A 252 14.48 -2.69 18.20
N VAL A 253 14.16 -3.98 17.97
CA VAL A 253 15.14 -4.98 17.50
C VAL A 253 15.58 -4.65 16.07
N ARG A 254 14.66 -4.25 15.17
CA ARG A 254 15.03 -3.83 13.81
C ARG A 254 15.90 -2.60 13.81
N THR A 255 15.49 -1.53 14.55
CA THR A 255 16.25 -0.30 14.71
C THR A 255 17.66 -0.58 15.24
N GLY A 256 17.77 -1.40 16.29
CA GLY A 256 19.06 -1.81 16.85
C GLY A 256 19.92 -2.65 15.90
N ALA A 257 19.30 -3.55 15.12
CA ALA A 257 20.01 -4.40 14.16
C ALA A 257 20.62 -3.59 13.01
N LEU A 258 19.91 -2.55 12.50
CA LEU A 258 20.46 -1.66 11.49
C LEU A 258 21.57 -0.78 12.08
N SER A 259 21.34 -0.14 13.23
CA SER A 259 22.32 0.73 13.88
C SER A 259 23.62 0.01 14.24
N SER A 260 23.55 -1.28 14.62
CA SER A 260 24.73 -2.11 14.92
C SER A 260 25.36 -2.78 13.70
N GLY A 261 24.79 -2.58 12.50
CA GLY A 261 25.32 -3.18 11.27
C GLY A 261 24.97 -4.65 11.04
N GLN A 262 24.10 -5.27 11.86
CA GLN A 262 23.66 -6.66 11.71
C GLN A 262 22.75 -6.88 10.49
N VAL A 263 22.07 -5.82 10.05
CA VAL A 263 21.31 -5.76 8.79
C VAL A 263 21.70 -4.51 8.01
N ASP A 264 21.38 -4.48 6.73
CA ASP A 264 21.75 -3.38 5.83
C ASP A 264 20.57 -2.47 5.52
N LEU A 265 19.36 -2.99 5.70
CA LEU A 265 18.09 -2.32 5.40
C LEU A 265 17.02 -2.85 6.35
N ILE A 266 16.12 -1.98 6.81
CA ILE A 266 14.93 -2.35 7.58
C ILE A 266 13.69 -1.70 7.00
N GLU A 267 12.54 -2.35 7.18
CA GLU A 267 11.21 -1.78 6.96
C GLU A 267 10.49 -1.51 8.28
N GLY A 268 9.43 -0.73 8.23
CA GLY A 268 8.58 -0.45 9.38
C GLY A 268 9.28 0.38 10.47
N VAL A 269 10.08 1.36 10.04
CA VAL A 269 10.68 2.34 10.96
C VAL A 269 9.56 3.11 11.65
N GLN A 270 9.56 3.09 12.98
CA GLN A 270 8.53 3.81 13.74
C GLN A 270 8.74 5.32 13.66
N PRO A 271 7.67 6.13 13.71
CA PRO A 271 7.77 7.59 13.68
C PRO A 271 8.75 8.16 14.70
N THR A 272 8.82 7.54 15.88
CA THR A 272 9.75 7.91 16.97
C THR A 272 11.22 7.61 16.66
N ASP A 273 11.49 6.66 15.78
CA ASP A 273 12.83 6.16 15.48
C ASP A 273 13.43 6.78 14.20
N ILE A 274 12.64 7.56 13.46
CA ILE A 274 13.09 8.19 12.21
C ILE A 274 14.36 9.02 12.42
N GLY A 275 14.41 9.79 13.52
CA GLY A 275 15.57 10.61 13.86
C GLY A 275 16.86 9.83 14.10
N VAL A 276 16.80 8.49 14.23
CA VAL A 276 18.00 7.64 14.34
C VAL A 276 18.69 7.48 12.96
N PHE A 277 17.95 7.67 11.87
CA PHE A 277 18.43 7.38 10.51
C PHE A 277 18.32 8.57 9.56
N ASP A 278 17.30 9.45 9.75
CA ASP A 278 17.10 10.61 8.89
C ASP A 278 18.19 11.65 9.11
N LYS A 279 18.96 11.96 8.07
CA LYS A 279 20.08 12.91 8.09
C LYS A 279 21.20 12.55 9.08
N VAL A 280 21.37 11.25 9.34
CA VAL A 280 22.45 10.71 10.18
C VAL A 280 23.50 10.07 9.27
N ASP A 281 24.77 10.43 9.48
CA ASP A 281 25.88 9.89 8.69
C ASP A 281 25.90 8.35 8.73
N GLY A 282 26.11 7.75 7.57
CA GLY A 282 26.15 6.30 7.42
C GLY A 282 24.77 5.65 7.18
N PHE A 283 23.68 6.42 7.26
CA PHE A 283 22.32 5.95 7.05
C PHE A 283 21.56 6.79 6.02
N GLN A 284 20.47 6.25 5.54
CA GLN A 284 19.46 6.93 4.76
C GLN A 284 18.07 6.49 5.23
N TYR A 285 17.15 7.42 5.23
CA TYR A 285 15.74 7.20 5.49
C TYR A 285 14.94 7.43 4.22
N LEU A 286 14.05 6.50 3.88
CA LEU A 286 13.26 6.53 2.67
C LEU A 286 11.78 6.35 3.01
N THR A 287 10.94 7.11 2.33
CA THR A 287 9.49 6.94 2.40
C THR A 287 8.93 6.66 1.02
N GLY A 288 8.06 5.66 0.96
CA GLY A 288 7.26 5.39 -0.24
C GLY A 288 5.79 5.65 0.03
N PRO A 289 5.06 6.22 -0.93
CA PRO A 289 3.63 6.37 -0.82
C PRO A 289 2.97 4.99 -0.82
N SER A 290 1.93 4.85 -0.01
CA SER A 290 0.92 3.82 -0.24
C SER A 290 -0.06 4.37 -1.26
N ALA A 291 0.00 3.84 -2.47
CA ALA A 291 -0.79 4.33 -3.60
C ALA A 291 -2.23 3.78 -3.60
N THR A 292 -2.60 2.92 -2.65
CA THR A 292 -3.85 2.18 -2.70
C THR A 292 -4.92 2.80 -1.82
N THR A 293 -5.08 2.34 -0.58
CA THR A 293 -6.19 2.78 0.26
C THR A 293 -5.73 3.44 1.53
N SER A 294 -6.55 4.36 1.99
CA SER A 294 -6.39 5.00 3.28
C SER A 294 -6.85 4.06 4.40
N PHE A 295 -6.24 4.16 5.57
CA PHE A 295 -6.77 3.51 6.77
C PHE A 295 -8.10 4.15 7.13
N THR A 296 -9.16 3.36 7.03
CA THR A 296 -10.54 3.83 7.00
C THR A 296 -11.39 3.06 8.01
N LEU A 297 -12.23 3.77 8.74
CA LEU A 297 -13.32 3.17 9.51
C LEU A 297 -14.50 2.95 8.57
N ASN A 298 -14.80 1.70 8.24
CA ASN A 298 -15.97 1.31 7.45
C ASN A 298 -17.14 1.09 8.39
N ILE A 299 -18.27 1.74 8.11
CA ILE A 299 -19.43 1.77 9.01
C ILE A 299 -20.55 0.87 8.47
N ASN A 300 -21.04 -0.03 9.30
CA ASN A 300 -22.26 -0.76 9.03
C ASN A 300 -23.49 0.16 9.28
N TYR A 301 -23.93 0.81 8.22
CA TYR A 301 -25.04 1.76 8.24
C TYR A 301 -26.42 1.10 8.33
N THR A 302 -26.49 -0.22 8.50
CA THR A 302 -27.77 -0.93 8.71
C THR A 302 -28.06 -1.19 10.17
N VAL A 303 -27.08 -0.94 11.06
CA VAL A 303 -27.16 -1.22 12.50
C VAL A 303 -27.29 0.08 13.30
N ALA A 304 -28.27 0.15 14.21
CA ALA A 304 -28.42 1.29 15.11
C ALA A 304 -27.26 1.36 16.13
N PRO A 305 -26.80 2.57 16.54
CA PRO A 305 -27.30 3.89 16.13
C PRO A 305 -26.72 4.40 14.80
N ALA A 306 -25.77 3.69 14.20
CA ALA A 306 -25.11 4.07 12.96
C ALA A 306 -26.03 4.00 11.72
N SER A 307 -27.22 3.46 11.83
CA SER A 307 -28.22 3.52 10.75
C SER A 307 -28.75 4.94 10.48
N ASP A 308 -28.68 5.84 11.45
CA ASP A 308 -29.00 7.25 11.24
C ASP A 308 -27.80 7.99 10.63
N VAL A 309 -27.99 8.58 9.44
CA VAL A 309 -26.94 9.34 8.74
C VAL A 309 -26.43 10.53 9.57
N ARG A 310 -27.27 11.14 10.41
CA ARG A 310 -26.90 12.25 11.29
C ARG A 310 -25.87 11.80 12.33
N VAL A 311 -26.06 10.61 12.89
CA VAL A 311 -25.11 10.01 13.83
C VAL A 311 -23.78 9.70 13.14
N ARG A 312 -23.81 9.12 11.93
CA ARG A 312 -22.57 8.83 11.17
C ARG A 312 -21.81 10.11 10.80
N ARG A 313 -22.54 11.15 10.34
CA ARG A 313 -21.91 12.45 10.02
C ARG A 313 -21.33 13.12 11.27
N ALA A 314 -22.04 13.06 12.39
CA ALA A 314 -21.52 13.57 13.66
C ALA A 314 -20.23 12.82 14.10
N LEU A 315 -20.21 11.50 13.97
CA LEU A 315 -19.00 10.70 14.22
C LEU A 315 -17.85 11.14 13.30
N ARG A 316 -18.09 11.36 12.00
CA ARG A 316 -17.07 11.78 11.02
C ARG A 316 -16.53 13.20 11.32
N ASP A 317 -17.40 14.13 11.68
CA ASP A 317 -17.08 15.56 11.76
C ASP A 317 -16.75 16.05 13.18
N GLY A 318 -16.90 15.20 14.20
CA GLY A 318 -16.87 15.57 15.62
C GLY A 318 -15.48 15.69 16.25
N PHE A 319 -14.40 15.60 15.48
CA PHE A 319 -13.02 15.67 16.00
C PHE A 319 -12.05 16.30 15.00
N ASP A 320 -10.93 16.83 15.54
CA ASP A 320 -9.81 17.33 14.74
C ASP A 320 -8.89 16.18 14.33
N LEU A 321 -9.16 15.59 13.16
CA LEU A 321 -8.39 14.50 12.64
C LEU A 321 -6.97 14.92 12.23
N ASP A 322 -6.77 16.14 11.73
CA ASP A 322 -5.44 16.64 11.34
C ASP A 322 -4.51 16.71 12.55
N GLY A 323 -5.00 17.27 13.66
CA GLY A 323 -4.27 17.33 14.91
C GLY A 323 -3.94 15.95 15.48
N ILE A 324 -4.91 15.04 15.45
CA ILE A 324 -4.75 13.66 15.94
C ILE A 324 -3.71 12.90 15.10
N VAL A 325 -3.83 12.90 13.76
CA VAL A 325 -2.88 12.22 12.87
C VAL A 325 -1.48 12.79 13.03
N LYS A 326 -1.34 14.12 13.09
CA LYS A 326 -0.05 14.77 13.33
C LYS A 326 0.57 14.38 14.68
N SER A 327 -0.24 14.28 15.72
CA SER A 327 0.23 13.91 17.05
C SER A 327 0.69 12.45 17.14
N VAL A 328 -0.07 11.52 16.56
CA VAL A 328 0.23 10.07 16.62
C VAL A 328 1.39 9.71 15.71
N TYR A 329 1.43 10.27 14.50
CA TYR A 329 2.41 9.89 13.47
C TYR A 329 3.52 10.93 13.26
N LEU A 330 3.59 11.99 14.06
CA LEU A 330 4.66 13.00 14.02
C LEU A 330 4.89 13.63 12.63
N GLY A 331 3.82 13.66 11.80
CA GLY A 331 3.88 14.22 10.45
C GLY A 331 4.39 13.25 9.37
N THR A 332 4.63 11.99 9.71
CA THR A 332 5.16 10.98 8.78
C THR A 332 4.13 10.38 7.83
N VAL A 333 2.85 10.58 8.11
CA VAL A 333 1.74 10.19 7.25
C VAL A 333 0.81 11.38 6.99
N ARG A 334 0.02 11.32 5.94
CA ARG A 334 -0.96 12.34 5.58
C ARG A 334 -2.36 11.95 6.05
N ARG A 335 -3.15 12.93 6.51
CA ARG A 335 -4.58 12.74 6.70
C ARG A 335 -5.25 12.30 5.41
N ALA A 336 -6.19 11.37 5.50
CA ALA A 336 -7.02 10.93 4.37
C ALA A 336 -8.36 11.66 4.33
N TYR A 337 -8.88 11.88 3.12
CA TYR A 337 -10.21 12.46 2.87
C TYR A 337 -11.14 11.49 2.11
N SER A 338 -10.57 10.42 1.56
CA SER A 338 -11.27 9.30 0.90
C SER A 338 -10.62 7.99 1.35
N ASN A 339 -11.32 6.88 1.18
CA ASN A 339 -10.72 5.56 1.32
C ASN A 339 -9.66 5.27 0.25
N ILE A 340 -9.69 5.99 -0.88
CA ILE A 340 -8.63 5.95 -1.88
C ILE A 340 -7.50 6.88 -1.47
N GLY A 341 -6.26 6.39 -1.54
CA GLY A 341 -5.06 7.13 -1.16
C GLY A 341 -4.79 8.32 -2.10
N PRO A 342 -4.26 9.43 -1.58
CA PRO A 342 -4.08 10.67 -2.36
C PRO A 342 -3.00 10.57 -3.46
N ASP A 343 -2.21 9.50 -3.50
CA ASP A 343 -1.23 9.22 -4.55
C ASP A 343 -1.80 8.33 -5.66
N ASN A 344 -3.03 7.87 -5.52
CA ASN A 344 -3.72 7.11 -6.55
C ASN A 344 -4.30 8.06 -7.62
N ALA A 345 -4.16 7.69 -8.90
CA ALA A 345 -4.65 8.49 -10.03
C ALA A 345 -6.18 8.68 -10.03
N ASP A 346 -6.92 7.77 -9.39
CA ASP A 346 -8.39 7.83 -9.27
C ASP A 346 -8.87 8.47 -7.95
N TYR A 347 -7.97 9.10 -7.18
CA TYR A 347 -8.33 9.84 -5.98
C TYR A 347 -9.15 11.10 -6.33
N ASP A 348 -10.26 11.29 -5.64
CA ASP A 348 -11.05 12.53 -5.77
C ASP A 348 -10.46 13.65 -4.91
N ALA A 349 -9.66 14.51 -5.53
CA ALA A 349 -9.01 15.63 -4.87
C ALA A 349 -10.00 16.70 -4.35
N SER A 350 -11.24 16.74 -4.85
CA SER A 350 -12.27 17.68 -4.38
C SER A 350 -12.70 17.43 -2.94
N LEU A 351 -12.48 16.21 -2.44
CA LEU A 351 -12.77 15.83 -1.06
C LEU A 351 -11.81 16.45 -0.03
N LYS A 352 -10.66 16.96 -0.47
CA LYS A 352 -9.68 17.56 0.44
C LYS A 352 -10.28 18.76 1.17
N GLY A 353 -10.32 18.69 2.51
CA GLY A 353 -10.90 19.74 3.38
C GLY A 353 -12.43 19.78 3.41
N SER A 354 -13.14 18.86 2.75
CA SER A 354 -14.61 18.88 2.68
C SER A 354 -15.29 18.52 4.00
N TRP A 355 -14.65 17.73 4.86
CA TRP A 355 -15.22 17.22 6.10
C TRP A 355 -14.22 17.18 7.26
N GLY A 356 -14.75 16.93 8.48
CA GLY A 356 -14.00 16.85 9.73
C GLY A 356 -13.87 18.19 10.44
N ASN A 357 -13.57 18.15 11.75
CA ASN A 357 -13.40 19.29 12.64
C ASN A 357 -14.58 20.32 12.63
N LYS A 358 -15.81 19.80 12.53
CA LYS A 358 -17.06 20.59 12.54
C LYS A 358 -17.86 20.26 13.81
N ILE A 359 -17.25 20.45 14.98
CA ILE A 359 -17.76 19.97 16.27
C ILE A 359 -19.13 20.56 16.60
N ALA A 360 -19.37 21.84 16.29
CA ALA A 360 -20.67 22.49 16.52
C ALA A 360 -21.78 21.86 15.67
N ASP A 361 -21.52 21.64 14.38
CA ASP A 361 -22.46 20.99 13.46
C ASP A 361 -22.73 19.55 13.87
N ALA A 362 -21.67 18.82 14.28
CA ALA A 362 -21.79 17.45 14.76
C ALA A 362 -22.69 17.34 16.01
N ASN A 363 -22.57 18.27 16.97
CA ASN A 363 -23.46 18.32 18.13
C ASN A 363 -24.91 18.59 17.70
N LYS A 364 -25.13 19.54 16.78
CA LYS A 364 -26.47 19.83 16.26
C LYS A 364 -27.10 18.61 15.58
N LEU A 365 -26.35 17.88 14.78
CA LEU A 365 -26.82 16.64 14.15
C LEU A 365 -27.26 15.58 15.17
N LEU A 366 -26.55 15.45 16.30
CA LEU A 366 -26.91 14.52 17.37
C LEU A 366 -28.18 15.00 18.12
N ASP A 367 -28.32 16.31 18.32
CA ASP A 367 -29.53 16.89 18.93
C ASP A 367 -30.75 16.65 18.02
N GLU A 368 -30.62 16.89 16.71
CA GLU A 368 -31.68 16.62 15.70
C GLU A 368 -31.99 15.11 15.59
N ALA A 369 -31.05 14.25 15.86
CA ALA A 369 -31.24 12.80 15.93
C ALA A 369 -31.88 12.33 17.25
N GLY A 370 -32.09 13.24 18.20
CA GLY A 370 -32.77 12.97 19.48
C GLY A 370 -31.85 12.54 20.62
N TRP A 371 -30.52 12.59 20.43
CA TRP A 371 -29.53 12.27 21.45
C TRP A 371 -29.22 13.49 22.34
N THR A 372 -30.23 14.01 23.03
CA THR A 372 -30.18 15.31 23.75
C THR A 372 -29.85 15.19 25.23
N GLN A 373 -30.08 14.02 25.83
CA GLN A 373 -29.83 13.80 27.26
C GLN A 373 -28.38 13.28 27.46
N ARG A 374 -27.91 13.37 28.73
CA ARG A 374 -26.62 12.82 29.12
C ARG A 374 -26.74 11.98 30.37
N ASP A 375 -25.95 10.88 30.44
CA ASP A 375 -25.82 10.10 31.66
C ASP A 375 -24.83 10.72 32.66
N SER A 376 -24.65 10.07 33.81
CA SER A 376 -23.74 10.52 34.88
C SER A 376 -22.27 10.61 34.48
N GLU A 377 -21.88 9.93 33.38
CA GLU A 377 -20.52 9.94 32.86
C GLU A 377 -20.34 10.97 31.71
N GLY A 378 -21.41 11.70 31.37
CA GLY A 378 -21.44 12.73 30.34
C GLY A 378 -21.69 12.22 28.91
N PHE A 379 -21.96 10.92 28.72
CA PHE A 379 -22.31 10.38 27.40
C PHE A 379 -23.75 10.72 27.01
N ARG A 380 -23.95 10.98 25.72
CA ARG A 380 -25.29 11.23 25.19
C ARG A 380 -26.18 10.00 25.32
N THR A 381 -27.44 10.23 25.63
CA THR A 381 -28.46 9.19 25.75
C THR A 381 -29.72 9.54 25.01
N GLN A 382 -30.48 8.51 24.59
CA GLN A 382 -31.81 8.58 24.04
C GLN A 382 -32.64 7.43 24.59
N ASN A 383 -33.80 7.71 25.19
CA ASN A 383 -34.68 6.70 25.81
C ASN A 383 -33.93 5.81 26.82
N GLY A 384 -33.02 6.40 27.61
CA GLY A 384 -32.22 5.69 28.62
C GLY A 384 -31.07 4.85 28.05
N LYS A 385 -30.87 4.80 26.72
CA LYS A 385 -29.77 4.11 26.07
C LYS A 385 -28.65 5.08 25.74
N ARG A 386 -27.40 4.69 26.03
CA ARG A 386 -26.19 5.44 25.70
C ARG A 386 -25.94 5.40 24.19
N LEU A 387 -25.47 6.52 23.63
CA LEU A 387 -24.96 6.60 22.25
C LEU A 387 -23.61 5.91 22.20
N SER A 388 -23.61 4.62 21.95
CA SER A 388 -22.43 3.78 21.91
C SER A 388 -22.26 3.12 20.54
N ILE A 389 -21.04 3.13 20.02
CA ILE A 389 -20.65 2.55 18.73
C ILE A 389 -19.36 1.75 18.95
N GLU A 390 -19.30 0.50 18.50
CA GLU A 390 -18.15 -0.37 18.68
C GLU A 390 -17.30 -0.43 17.40
N VAL A 391 -15.98 -0.30 17.55
CA VAL A 391 -14.98 -0.62 16.54
C VAL A 391 -14.45 -2.01 16.82
N GLY A 392 -14.80 -2.98 15.99
CA GLY A 392 -14.26 -4.34 16.04
C GLY A 392 -12.97 -4.42 15.23
N TYR A 393 -11.82 -4.63 15.91
CA TYR A 393 -10.51 -4.61 15.24
C TYR A 393 -9.78 -5.94 15.43
N PRO A 394 -9.63 -6.77 14.36
CA PRO A 394 -8.95 -8.06 14.49
C PRO A 394 -7.46 -7.92 14.79
N GLN A 395 -6.99 -8.66 15.78
CA GLN A 395 -5.60 -8.63 16.30
C GLN A 395 -4.51 -8.70 15.21
N PRO A 396 -4.59 -9.54 14.17
CA PRO A 396 -3.53 -9.61 13.15
C PRO A 396 -3.29 -8.31 12.36
N TYR A 397 -4.27 -7.37 12.39
CA TYR A 397 -4.21 -6.10 11.66
C TYR A 397 -3.92 -4.89 12.56
N VAL A 398 -3.79 -5.10 13.87
CA VAL A 398 -3.42 -4.06 14.84
C VAL A 398 -1.91 -3.83 14.74
N ARG A 399 -1.54 -2.81 13.99
CA ARG A 399 -0.15 -2.44 13.68
C ARG A 399 -0.03 -0.94 13.45
N ASP A 400 1.17 -0.43 13.29
CA ASP A 400 1.45 0.96 12.87
C ASP A 400 0.74 2.00 13.76
N SER A 401 0.65 1.76 15.07
CA SER A 401 -0.04 2.64 16.04
C SER A 401 -1.51 2.94 15.69
N ARG A 402 -2.17 2.07 14.91
CA ARG A 402 -3.58 2.26 14.46
C ARG A 402 -4.56 2.22 15.64
N ASP A 403 -4.31 1.37 16.62
CA ASP A 403 -5.11 1.33 17.86
C ASP A 403 -4.92 2.61 18.69
N VAL A 404 -3.71 3.17 18.74
CA VAL A 404 -3.42 4.46 19.39
C VAL A 404 -4.21 5.57 18.71
N LEU A 405 -4.22 5.60 17.36
CA LEU A 405 -5.02 6.55 16.59
C LEU A 405 -6.53 6.43 16.93
N ILE A 406 -7.08 5.21 16.93
CA ILE A 406 -8.50 4.98 17.24
C ILE A 406 -8.82 5.42 18.68
N ARG A 407 -7.93 5.17 19.65
CA ARG A 407 -8.11 5.63 21.04
C ARG A 407 -8.06 7.16 21.15
N ALA A 408 -7.24 7.83 20.36
CA ALA A 408 -7.22 9.30 20.30
C ALA A 408 -8.55 9.84 19.73
N VAL A 409 -9.09 9.21 18.68
CA VAL A 409 -10.43 9.54 18.12
C VAL A 409 -11.52 9.27 19.16
N GLN A 410 -11.47 8.15 19.86
CA GLN A 410 -12.39 7.81 20.96
C GLN A 410 -12.42 8.91 22.04
N SER A 411 -11.23 9.34 22.49
CA SER A 411 -11.11 10.40 23.49
C SER A 411 -11.73 11.72 23.00
N ALA A 412 -11.42 12.12 21.78
CA ALA A 412 -11.94 13.34 21.18
C ALA A 412 -13.48 13.31 21.01
N LEU A 413 -14.03 12.19 20.54
CA LEU A 413 -15.50 12.05 20.39
C LEU A 413 -16.23 12.06 21.74
N ARG A 414 -15.64 11.44 22.77
CA ARG A 414 -16.16 11.52 24.13
C ARG A 414 -16.19 12.98 24.62
N GLN A 415 -15.09 13.68 24.48
CA GLN A 415 -14.93 15.06 24.97
C GLN A 415 -15.84 16.04 24.22
N ASN A 416 -15.85 15.95 22.88
CA ASN A 416 -16.53 16.92 22.02
C ASN A 416 -18.02 16.67 21.92
N LEU A 417 -18.43 15.40 21.85
CA LEU A 417 -19.81 15.01 21.55
C LEU A 417 -20.50 14.26 22.69
N GLY A 418 -19.77 13.66 23.61
CA GLY A 418 -20.32 12.66 24.53
C GLY A 418 -20.74 11.38 23.81
N LEU A 419 -20.05 11.01 22.72
CA LEU A 419 -20.24 9.77 22.01
C LEU A 419 -19.28 8.72 22.57
N ASP A 420 -19.82 7.55 22.91
CA ASP A 420 -19.08 6.40 23.42
C ASP A 420 -18.59 5.54 22.23
N LEU A 421 -17.37 5.76 21.79
CA LEU A 421 -16.73 4.91 20.78
C LEU A 421 -15.93 3.81 21.49
N GLY A 422 -16.39 2.57 21.43
CA GLY A 422 -15.67 1.42 22.00
C GLY A 422 -14.63 0.87 21.01
N LEU A 423 -13.41 0.56 21.47
CA LEU A 423 -12.44 -0.21 20.69
C LEU A 423 -12.32 -1.61 21.28
N LYS A 424 -12.72 -2.61 20.52
CA LYS A 424 -12.65 -4.02 20.88
C LYS A 424 -11.70 -4.76 19.96
N ILE A 425 -10.59 -5.20 20.52
CA ILE A 425 -9.66 -6.08 19.80
C ILE A 425 -10.27 -7.49 19.78
N THR A 426 -10.42 -8.05 18.58
CA THR A 426 -11.05 -9.34 18.32
C THR A 426 -10.07 -10.32 17.68
N THR A 427 -10.41 -11.59 17.62
CA THR A 427 -9.71 -12.54 16.75
C THR A 427 -10.21 -12.41 15.30
N ALA A 428 -9.43 -12.91 14.34
CA ALA A 428 -9.87 -12.98 12.95
C ALA A 428 -11.13 -13.85 12.78
N GLY A 429 -11.23 -14.94 13.57
CA GLY A 429 -12.40 -15.84 13.57
C GLY A 429 -13.65 -15.17 14.11
N ASP A 430 -13.53 -14.42 15.22
CA ASP A 430 -14.67 -13.66 15.79
C ASP A 430 -15.18 -12.63 14.80
N PHE A 431 -14.27 -11.90 14.14
CA PHE A 431 -14.66 -10.93 13.14
C PHE A 431 -15.33 -11.58 11.92
N ALA A 432 -14.80 -12.72 11.44
CA ALA A 432 -15.44 -13.46 10.35
C ALA A 432 -16.88 -13.87 10.68
N ASN A 433 -17.13 -14.30 11.92
CA ASN A 433 -18.46 -14.63 12.41
C ASN A 433 -19.37 -13.38 12.53
N GLN A 434 -18.87 -12.28 13.10
CA GLN A 434 -19.59 -11.01 13.17
C GLN A 434 -19.98 -10.52 11.77
N LYS A 435 -19.06 -10.59 10.81
CA LYS A 435 -19.31 -10.22 9.41
C LYS A 435 -20.40 -11.11 8.78
N ALA A 436 -20.30 -12.43 8.92
CA ALA A 436 -21.25 -13.38 8.37
C ALA A 436 -22.68 -13.23 8.92
N THR A 437 -22.81 -12.74 10.15
CA THR A 437 -24.10 -12.49 10.82
C THR A 437 -24.57 -11.04 10.69
N GLY A 438 -23.77 -10.13 10.13
CA GLY A 438 -24.04 -8.68 10.09
C GLY A 438 -23.95 -7.98 11.46
N ASN A 439 -23.44 -8.67 12.49
CA ASN A 439 -23.36 -8.15 13.86
C ASN A 439 -22.02 -7.42 14.12
N TRP A 440 -21.76 -6.37 13.36
CA TRP A 440 -20.63 -5.46 13.50
C TRP A 440 -21.09 -4.02 13.26
N THR A 441 -20.41 -3.03 13.83
CA THR A 441 -20.75 -1.61 13.62
C THR A 441 -19.68 -0.86 12.87
N ILE A 442 -18.42 -0.95 13.29
CA ILE A 442 -17.29 -0.35 12.56
C ILE A 442 -16.19 -1.40 12.39
N TYR A 443 -15.68 -1.48 11.17
CA TYR A 443 -14.50 -2.26 10.82
C TYR A 443 -13.41 -1.35 10.26
N PRO A 444 -12.25 -1.21 10.97
CA PRO A 444 -11.13 -0.44 10.47
C PRO A 444 -10.31 -1.29 9.49
N ASN A 445 -10.02 -0.74 8.31
CA ASN A 445 -9.28 -1.44 7.28
C ASN A 445 -8.36 -0.52 6.47
N THR A 446 -7.31 -1.10 5.94
CA THR A 446 -6.55 -0.66 4.78
C THR A 446 -6.47 -1.87 3.88
N ASP A 447 -6.95 -1.77 2.69
CA ASP A 447 -6.83 -2.84 1.70
C ASP A 447 -5.77 -2.49 0.66
N ASN A 448 -5.36 -3.49 -0.09
CA ASN A 448 -4.46 -3.32 -1.20
C ASN A 448 -5.11 -3.95 -2.44
N PRO A 449 -6.08 -3.24 -3.01
CA PRO A 449 -6.73 -3.71 -4.21
C PRO A 449 -5.77 -3.61 -5.37
N SER A 450 -5.97 -4.50 -6.30
CA SER A 450 -5.37 -4.38 -7.61
C SER A 450 -5.99 -3.23 -8.43
N ASP A 451 -7.21 -2.78 -8.08
CA ASP A 451 -7.97 -1.76 -8.81
C ASP A 451 -8.92 -1.01 -7.87
N VAL A 452 -9.11 0.31 -8.08
CA VAL A 452 -9.96 1.17 -7.23
C VAL A 452 -11.43 0.75 -7.25
N ALA A 453 -11.97 0.34 -8.41
CA ALA A 453 -13.36 -0.10 -8.47
C ALA A 453 -13.56 -1.44 -7.74
N MET A 454 -12.54 -2.29 -7.70
CA MET A 454 -12.55 -3.52 -6.89
C MET A 454 -12.53 -3.21 -5.40
N GLU A 455 -11.70 -2.26 -4.97
CA GLU A 455 -11.68 -1.82 -3.57
C GLU A 455 -13.03 -1.26 -3.13
N LEU A 456 -13.59 -0.37 -3.93
CA LEU A 456 -14.91 0.18 -3.65
C LEU A 456 -15.99 -0.91 -3.62
N TRP A 457 -15.85 -1.92 -4.47
CA TRP A 457 -16.74 -3.08 -4.45
C TRP A 457 -16.57 -3.93 -3.19
N ASP A 458 -15.34 -4.23 -2.79
CA ASP A 458 -15.05 -5.02 -1.59
C ASP A 458 -15.56 -4.32 -0.32
N MET A 459 -15.40 -3.00 -0.24
CA MET A 459 -15.73 -2.23 0.96
C MET A 459 -17.16 -1.67 0.98
N LEU A 460 -17.80 -1.45 -0.17
CA LEU A 460 -19.08 -0.77 -0.26
C LEU A 460 -20.12 -1.50 -1.12
N GLY A 461 -19.71 -2.48 -1.92
CA GLY A 461 -20.59 -3.25 -2.81
C GLY A 461 -21.41 -4.31 -2.06
N ASP A 462 -22.57 -4.65 -2.60
CA ASP A 462 -23.52 -5.61 -2.02
C ASP A 462 -23.00 -7.06 -1.97
N GLN A 463 -22.06 -7.40 -2.85
CA GLN A 463 -21.37 -8.70 -2.90
C GLN A 463 -19.93 -8.62 -2.37
N GLY A 464 -19.52 -7.43 -1.90
CA GLY A 464 -18.16 -7.18 -1.42
C GLY A 464 -17.88 -7.81 -0.06
N PHE A 465 -16.62 -7.73 0.35
CA PHE A 465 -16.10 -8.35 1.58
C PHE A 465 -16.90 -7.98 2.84
N LEU A 466 -17.35 -6.71 2.98
CA LEU A 466 -18.05 -6.27 4.19
C LEU A 466 -19.57 -6.47 4.13
N TYR A 467 -20.18 -6.26 2.97
CA TYR A 467 -21.64 -6.15 2.86
C TYR A 467 -22.32 -7.37 2.23
N ASN A 468 -21.58 -8.42 1.85
CA ASN A 468 -22.15 -9.63 1.24
C ASN A 468 -23.20 -10.36 2.12
N ALA A 469 -23.17 -10.13 3.43
CA ALA A 469 -24.13 -10.69 4.38
C ALA A 469 -25.19 -9.69 4.85
N ILE A 470 -25.14 -8.44 4.38
CA ILE A 470 -26.04 -7.37 4.79
C ILE A 470 -27.20 -7.25 3.81
N LYS A 471 -28.43 -7.22 4.35
CA LYS A 471 -29.64 -6.95 3.56
C LYS A 471 -29.77 -5.45 3.34
N ASN A 472 -30.12 -5.04 2.09
CA ASN A 472 -30.35 -3.65 1.68
C ASN A 472 -29.11 -2.75 1.70
N PRO A 473 -28.06 -3.05 0.93
CA PRO A 473 -26.99 -2.11 0.68
C PRO A 473 -27.53 -0.87 -0.07
N ASP A 474 -26.75 0.23 -0.07
CA ASP A 474 -27.12 1.43 -0.83
C ASP A 474 -27.11 1.12 -2.35
N ALA A 475 -28.31 1.08 -2.95
CA ALA A 475 -28.49 0.67 -4.34
C ALA A 475 -27.80 1.63 -5.33
N THR A 476 -27.68 2.92 -4.99
CA THR A 476 -27.00 3.90 -5.85
C THR A 476 -25.49 3.63 -5.90
N ILE A 477 -24.87 3.46 -4.74
CA ILE A 477 -23.42 3.22 -4.68
C ILE A 477 -23.08 1.87 -5.31
N THR A 478 -23.90 0.84 -5.05
CA THR A 478 -23.72 -0.50 -5.64
C THR A 478 -23.84 -0.46 -7.17
N GLY A 479 -24.86 0.22 -7.71
CA GLY A 479 -25.04 0.36 -9.15
C GLY A 479 -23.89 1.10 -9.83
N ASP A 480 -23.43 2.20 -9.22
CA ASP A 480 -22.30 2.99 -9.73
C ASP A 480 -20.99 2.17 -9.67
N ILE A 481 -20.74 1.40 -8.62
CA ILE A 481 -19.56 0.51 -8.50
C ILE A 481 -19.59 -0.58 -9.58
N ASN A 482 -20.72 -1.28 -9.75
CA ASN A 482 -20.86 -2.32 -10.77
C ASN A 482 -20.64 -1.78 -12.18
N ARG A 483 -21.11 -0.54 -12.45
CA ARG A 483 -20.84 0.14 -13.72
C ARG A 483 -19.36 0.49 -13.87
N ALA A 484 -18.71 1.02 -12.83
CA ALA A 484 -17.29 1.40 -12.88
C ALA A 484 -16.38 0.20 -13.18
N ARG A 485 -16.73 -0.99 -12.68
CA ARG A 485 -15.98 -2.23 -12.95
C ARG A 485 -16.04 -2.67 -14.41
N LEU A 486 -17.07 -2.28 -15.15
CA LEU A 486 -17.23 -2.62 -16.57
C LEU A 486 -16.61 -1.58 -17.50
N LEU A 487 -16.40 -0.35 -17.04
CA LEU A 487 -15.83 0.73 -17.85
C LEU A 487 -14.32 0.53 -18.02
N PRO A 488 -13.78 0.79 -19.22
CA PRO A 488 -12.34 0.85 -19.43
C PRO A 488 -11.71 1.99 -18.63
N VAL A 489 -10.43 1.87 -18.33
CA VAL A 489 -9.67 2.95 -17.68
C VAL A 489 -9.73 4.20 -18.56
N GLY A 490 -10.16 5.32 -18.01
CA GLY A 490 -10.39 6.57 -18.74
C GLY A 490 -11.23 7.57 -17.93
N ASP A 491 -11.53 8.69 -18.55
CA ASP A 491 -12.18 9.83 -17.86
C ASP A 491 -13.60 9.51 -17.37
N GLU A 492 -14.39 8.76 -18.13
CA GLU A 492 -15.75 8.37 -17.70
C GLU A 492 -15.69 7.52 -16.43
N ARG A 493 -14.78 6.53 -16.41
CA ARG A 493 -14.57 5.69 -15.23
C ARG A 493 -14.10 6.51 -14.04
N ARG A 494 -13.14 7.41 -14.25
CA ARG A 494 -12.60 8.30 -13.19
C ARG A 494 -13.67 9.20 -12.60
N GLN A 495 -14.52 9.81 -13.43
CA GLN A 495 -15.64 10.62 -12.96
C GLN A 495 -16.64 9.80 -12.13
N LEU A 496 -16.92 8.57 -12.54
CA LEU A 496 -17.80 7.69 -11.79
C LEU A 496 -17.19 7.27 -10.45
N LEU A 497 -15.89 6.95 -10.43
CA LEU A 497 -15.16 6.64 -9.19
C LEU A 497 -15.13 7.83 -8.22
N ALA A 498 -14.96 9.04 -8.72
CA ALA A 498 -15.04 10.26 -7.90
C ALA A 498 -16.44 10.43 -7.29
N LYS A 499 -17.51 10.22 -8.08
CA LYS A 499 -18.90 10.26 -7.60
C LYS A 499 -19.15 9.24 -6.48
N ILE A 500 -18.61 8.02 -6.61
CA ILE A 500 -18.73 6.98 -5.59
C ILE A 500 -18.02 7.40 -4.30
N GLN A 501 -16.79 7.91 -4.39
CA GLN A 501 -16.02 8.41 -3.24
C GLN A 501 -16.75 9.55 -2.53
N THR A 502 -17.23 10.54 -3.27
CA THR A 502 -18.03 11.65 -2.73
C THR A 502 -19.25 11.13 -1.98
N ARG A 503 -20.03 10.20 -2.57
CA ARG A 503 -21.20 9.63 -1.91
C ARG A 503 -20.85 8.87 -0.65
N ALA A 504 -19.78 8.06 -0.68
CA ALA A 504 -19.34 7.30 0.48
C ALA A 504 -18.98 8.20 1.67
N VAL A 505 -18.31 9.32 1.39
CA VAL A 505 -17.96 10.34 2.38
C VAL A 505 -19.19 11.11 2.85
N ASP A 506 -20.04 11.59 1.94
CA ASP A 506 -21.21 12.41 2.27
C ASP A 506 -22.24 11.65 3.10
N GLN A 507 -22.46 10.38 2.80
CA GLN A 507 -23.33 9.50 3.57
C GLN A 507 -22.66 8.98 4.85
N ALA A 508 -21.36 9.32 5.03
CA ALA A 508 -20.52 8.81 6.11
C ALA A 508 -20.63 7.27 6.24
N PHE A 509 -20.56 6.57 5.11
CA PHE A 509 -20.38 5.11 5.11
C PHE A 509 -18.96 4.74 5.53
N ILE A 510 -18.05 5.68 5.35
CA ILE A 510 -16.64 5.59 5.68
C ILE A 510 -16.18 6.84 6.45
N VAL A 511 -15.17 6.64 7.32
CA VAL A 511 -14.39 7.72 7.93
C VAL A 511 -12.92 7.44 7.65
N PRO A 512 -12.36 7.96 6.55
CA PRO A 512 -10.95 7.81 6.24
C PRO A 512 -10.09 8.53 7.27
N LEU A 513 -9.06 7.90 7.80
CA LEU A 513 -8.24 8.47 8.85
C LEU A 513 -6.90 8.99 8.32
N PHE A 514 -6.07 8.12 7.76
CA PHE A 514 -4.78 8.52 7.20
C PHE A 514 -4.40 7.68 5.97
N ALA A 515 -3.59 8.26 5.10
CA ALA A 515 -2.96 7.55 4.01
C ALA A 515 -1.67 6.92 4.53
N PRO A 516 -1.54 5.60 4.54
CA PRO A 516 -0.32 4.93 4.95
C PRO A 516 0.89 5.37 4.12
N ALA A 517 2.06 5.27 4.69
CA ALA A 517 3.33 5.44 4.00
C ALA A 517 4.29 4.33 4.45
N TYR A 518 5.15 3.90 3.55
CA TYR A 518 6.19 2.95 3.90
C TYR A 518 7.41 3.70 4.38
N HIS A 519 7.97 3.22 5.49
CA HIS A 519 9.12 3.81 6.16
C HIS A 519 10.26 2.80 6.17
N LEU A 520 11.29 3.08 5.40
CA LEU A 520 12.50 2.27 5.29
C LEU A 520 13.69 3.04 5.85
N ALA A 521 14.64 2.33 6.40
CA ALA A 521 15.96 2.86 6.69
C ALA A 521 17.03 1.89 6.20
N ALA A 522 18.10 2.41 5.65
CA ALA A 522 19.20 1.61 5.11
C ALA A 522 20.54 2.24 5.45
N LYS A 523 21.62 1.45 5.35
CA LYS A 523 22.96 1.99 5.28
C LYS A 523 23.09 2.90 4.05
N SER A 524 23.87 3.95 4.12
CA SER A 524 24.03 4.93 3.04
C SER A 524 24.67 4.36 1.78
N ASN A 525 25.39 3.23 1.89
CA ASN A 525 26.01 2.53 0.77
C ASN A 525 25.08 1.52 0.07
N VAL A 526 23.82 1.39 0.51
CA VAL A 526 22.79 0.57 -0.16
C VAL A 526 22.01 1.47 -1.09
N HIS A 527 21.95 1.17 -2.37
CA HIS A 527 21.33 1.98 -3.40
C HIS A 527 20.29 1.19 -4.20
N GLY A 528 19.49 1.88 -5.03
CA GLY A 528 18.50 1.24 -5.90
C GLY A 528 17.27 0.72 -5.16
N ILE A 529 17.05 1.13 -3.91
CA ILE A 529 15.85 0.80 -3.16
C ILE A 529 14.67 1.55 -3.79
N GLY A 530 13.68 0.82 -4.27
CA GLY A 530 12.50 1.37 -4.93
C GLY A 530 11.20 0.93 -4.28
N PHE A 531 10.10 1.47 -4.80
CA PHE A 531 8.74 1.09 -4.43
C PHE A 531 7.99 0.62 -5.69
N GLU A 532 7.22 -0.45 -5.55
CA GLU A 532 6.43 -1.02 -6.63
C GLU A 532 4.95 -0.79 -6.35
N PRO A 533 4.22 -0.09 -7.25
CA PRO A 533 2.80 0.24 -7.04
C PRO A 533 1.93 -1.00 -6.80
N GLN A 534 2.24 -2.12 -7.47
CA GLN A 534 1.51 -3.37 -7.33
C GLN A 534 1.72 -4.08 -6.00
N LEU A 535 2.86 -3.83 -5.36
CA LEU A 535 3.16 -4.39 -4.05
C LEU A 535 2.65 -3.49 -2.92
N ASP A 536 2.23 -2.25 -3.26
CA ASP A 536 1.94 -1.22 -2.27
C ASP A 536 3.03 -1.21 -1.18
N GLY A 537 4.28 -1.16 -1.62
CA GLY A 537 5.42 -1.27 -0.73
C GLY A 537 6.76 -1.35 -1.46
N PRO A 538 7.81 -1.80 -0.78
CA PRO A 538 9.12 -1.95 -1.38
C PRO A 538 9.08 -2.85 -2.62
N ALA A 539 9.80 -2.44 -3.66
CA ALA A 539 10.03 -3.28 -4.84
C ALA A 539 10.90 -4.50 -4.48
N SER A 540 11.01 -5.44 -5.41
CA SER A 540 11.99 -6.51 -5.29
C SER A 540 13.41 -5.95 -5.19
N SER A 541 14.36 -6.76 -4.74
CA SER A 541 15.77 -6.37 -4.64
C SER A 541 16.50 -6.35 -5.99
N TYR A 542 15.76 -6.36 -7.12
CA TYR A 542 16.35 -6.45 -8.46
C TYR A 542 17.31 -5.30 -8.81
N ASP A 543 16.87 -4.07 -8.53
CA ASP A 543 17.66 -2.86 -8.80
C ASP A 543 18.59 -2.47 -7.63
N VAL A 544 18.54 -3.22 -6.51
CA VAL A 544 19.35 -2.91 -5.33
C VAL A 544 20.81 -3.31 -5.55
N TRP A 545 21.73 -2.43 -5.13
CA TRP A 545 23.17 -2.67 -5.18
C TRP A 545 23.87 -2.04 -3.98
N VAL A 546 25.07 -2.54 -3.69
CA VAL A 546 25.89 -2.05 -2.57
C VAL A 546 27.17 -1.44 -3.12
N GLU A 547 27.44 -0.19 -2.74
CA GLU A 547 28.72 0.43 -3.03
C GLU A 547 29.84 -0.31 -2.29
N LYS A 548 30.88 -0.71 -3.01
CA LYS A 548 32.06 -1.31 -2.39
C LYS A 548 32.77 -0.23 -1.60
N GLN A 549 32.86 -0.41 -0.28
CA GLN A 549 33.74 0.44 0.51
C GLN A 549 35.14 0.34 -0.08
N GLY A 550 35.69 1.46 -0.51
CA GLY A 550 37.07 1.52 -0.97
C GLY A 550 37.98 0.99 0.13
N GLY A 551 38.71 -0.10 -0.17
CA GLY A 551 39.69 -0.70 0.74
C GLY A 551 40.84 0.24 1.04
#